data_8a492e62bfc31b09f2837f0abf83e8de
#
_entry.id   8a492e62bfc31b09f2837f0abf83e8de
#
_cell.length_a   1.000
_cell.length_b   1.000
_cell.length_c   1.000
_cell.angle_alpha   90.00
_cell.angle_beta   90.00
_cell.angle_gamma   90.00
#
_symmetry.space_group_name_H-M   'P 1'
#
loop_
_entity.id
_entity.type
_entity.pdbx_description
1 polymer ?
#
loop_
_entity_poly.entity_id
_entity_poly.type
_entity_poly.pdbx_seq_one_letter_code
_entity_poly.pdbx_strand_id
1 'polypeptide(L)'
;MPNMTIKDIARLSGCSVSTISRVINDRPDVRPETKEKVLQMMRESGFVPNTNARQLKIQQSRSLVFVVKGTRNLFFSDFLVQLQRAATLYGYSGIVSYLDENANEIDAAQKILREIKPKGMIFLGGSVANFQQGFANITVPAVLTTLVSDELDFPNLSMVGVDDRAAARTAVSHLIAQGHRKIAVLGGPATSYPSRMRRLGAQDAMEDAGLTFDDRLYGLSNYDFESAYHAMNSLLARRAEFTALFAMSDVIAFGAIRALVSAGLRVPEDVSVIGFDGITMSRYCVPVMTTIVQPSEQIALQ
;
A
#
# COMPACT_ATOMS: atom_id res chain seq x y z
N MET A 1 -42.74 9.57 -21.03
CA MET A 1 -42.57 11.04 -21.06
C MET A 1 -41.08 11.33 -21.12
N PRO A 2 -40.61 12.30 -21.92
CA PRO A 2 -39.18 12.63 -21.91
C PRO A 2 -38.76 13.11 -20.52
N ASN A 3 -37.63 12.62 -20.02
CA ASN A 3 -37.09 13.00 -18.73
C ASN A 3 -36.74 14.51 -18.72
N MET A 4 -37.45 15.26 -17.86
CA MET A 4 -37.21 16.69 -17.63
C MET A 4 -35.75 16.92 -17.20
N THR A 5 -35.10 17.91 -17.77
CA THR A 5 -33.69 18.25 -17.47
C THR A 5 -33.61 19.56 -16.67
N ILE A 6 -32.44 19.82 -16.06
CA ILE A 6 -32.18 21.10 -15.36
C ILE A 6 -32.32 22.31 -16.29
N LYS A 7 -32.04 22.14 -17.60
CA LYS A 7 -32.23 23.19 -18.61
C LYS A 7 -33.74 23.50 -18.85
N ASP A 8 -34.57 22.48 -18.76
CA ASP A 8 -36.03 22.67 -18.90
C ASP A 8 -36.62 23.42 -17.71
N ILE A 9 -36.17 23.09 -16.49
CA ILE A 9 -36.53 23.82 -15.27
C ILE A 9 -36.07 25.28 -15.34
N ALA A 10 -34.84 25.52 -15.83
CA ALA A 10 -34.33 26.88 -16.02
C ALA A 10 -35.22 27.69 -16.97
N ARG A 11 -35.63 27.11 -18.10
CA ARG A 11 -36.52 27.72 -19.07
C ARG A 11 -37.91 28.00 -18.47
N LEU A 12 -38.51 27.05 -17.76
CA LEU A 12 -39.84 27.18 -17.16
C LEU A 12 -39.88 28.20 -16.02
N SER A 13 -38.84 28.25 -15.19
CA SER A 13 -38.78 29.18 -14.06
C SER A 13 -38.29 30.58 -14.44
N GLY A 14 -37.75 30.76 -15.65
CA GLY A 14 -37.12 32.02 -16.07
C GLY A 14 -35.80 32.32 -15.37
N CYS A 15 -35.19 31.29 -14.76
CA CYS A 15 -33.91 31.41 -14.03
C CYS A 15 -32.77 30.82 -14.84
N SER A 16 -31.53 31.23 -14.55
CA SER A 16 -30.36 30.61 -15.15
C SER A 16 -30.15 29.19 -14.63
N VAL A 17 -29.53 28.32 -15.43
CA VAL A 17 -29.15 26.96 -14.99
C VAL A 17 -28.28 26.99 -13.73
N SER A 18 -27.43 28.01 -13.56
CA SER A 18 -26.61 28.19 -12.36
C SER A 18 -27.49 28.54 -11.13
N THR A 19 -28.55 29.32 -11.29
CA THR A 19 -29.49 29.62 -10.22
C THR A 19 -30.26 28.37 -9.80
N ILE A 20 -30.77 27.56 -10.75
CA ILE A 20 -31.41 26.27 -10.45
C ILE A 20 -30.47 25.35 -9.69
N SER A 21 -29.21 25.24 -10.14
CA SER A 21 -28.18 24.44 -9.46
C SER A 21 -27.92 24.92 -8.02
N ARG A 22 -27.91 26.23 -7.77
CA ARG A 22 -27.74 26.78 -6.41
C ARG A 22 -28.95 26.46 -5.51
N VAL A 23 -30.17 26.54 -6.04
CA VAL A 23 -31.40 26.16 -5.32
C VAL A 23 -31.38 24.67 -4.95
N ILE A 24 -31.07 23.80 -5.91
CA ILE A 24 -30.95 22.35 -5.69
C ILE A 24 -29.88 22.02 -4.61
N ASN A 25 -28.83 22.85 -4.54
CA ASN A 25 -27.72 22.67 -3.58
C ASN A 25 -27.91 23.43 -2.26
N ASP A 26 -29.10 24.00 -2.04
CA ASP A 26 -29.44 24.75 -0.83
C ASP A 26 -28.46 25.85 -0.45
N ARG A 27 -27.94 26.58 -1.45
CA ARG A 27 -26.94 27.64 -1.22
C ARG A 27 -27.59 28.85 -0.54
N PRO A 28 -26.95 29.42 0.50
CA PRO A 28 -27.52 30.53 1.26
C PRO A 28 -27.57 31.84 0.49
N ASP A 29 -26.86 31.94 -0.64
CA ASP A 29 -26.79 33.12 -1.49
C ASP A 29 -27.97 33.26 -2.49
N VAL A 30 -28.99 32.38 -2.41
CA VAL A 30 -30.18 32.46 -3.24
C VAL A 30 -31.32 33.13 -2.44
N ARG A 31 -31.94 34.16 -3.04
CA ARG A 31 -33.09 34.85 -2.43
C ARG A 31 -34.25 33.86 -2.13
N PRO A 32 -34.90 33.97 -0.96
CA PRO A 32 -35.98 33.03 -0.56
C PRO A 32 -37.07 32.89 -1.59
N GLU A 33 -37.51 34.01 -2.19
CA GLU A 33 -38.57 34.04 -3.22
C GLU A 33 -38.16 33.24 -4.47
N THR A 34 -36.91 33.38 -4.91
CA THR A 34 -36.37 32.63 -6.06
C THR A 34 -36.30 31.15 -5.74
N LYS A 35 -35.90 30.81 -4.52
CA LYS A 35 -35.81 29.42 -4.04
C LYS A 35 -37.18 28.76 -4.05
N GLU A 36 -38.19 29.44 -3.50
CA GLU A 36 -39.57 28.92 -3.43
C GLU A 36 -40.17 28.72 -4.81
N LYS A 37 -40.03 29.71 -5.71
CA LYS A 37 -40.47 29.64 -7.12
C LYS A 37 -39.88 28.43 -7.84
N VAL A 38 -38.57 28.20 -7.72
CA VAL A 38 -37.88 27.08 -8.37
C VAL A 38 -38.33 25.75 -7.78
N LEU A 39 -38.45 25.63 -6.46
CA LEU A 39 -38.90 24.40 -5.80
C LEU A 39 -40.34 24.04 -6.16
N GLN A 40 -41.22 25.06 -6.32
CA GLN A 40 -42.59 24.85 -6.77
C GLN A 40 -42.61 24.33 -8.20
N MET A 41 -41.86 24.95 -9.12
CA MET A 41 -41.74 24.52 -10.52
C MET A 41 -41.23 23.08 -10.65
N MET A 42 -40.26 22.70 -9.79
CA MET A 42 -39.75 21.32 -9.75
C MET A 42 -40.82 20.33 -9.32
N ARG A 43 -41.62 20.66 -8.30
CA ARG A 43 -42.76 19.82 -7.87
C ARG A 43 -43.82 19.66 -8.95
N GLU A 44 -44.23 20.77 -9.56
CA GLU A 44 -45.28 20.79 -10.61
C GLU A 44 -44.86 20.05 -11.87
N SER A 45 -43.58 20.11 -12.23
CA SER A 45 -43.03 19.45 -13.41
C SER A 45 -42.61 17.99 -13.19
N GLY A 46 -42.68 17.48 -11.97
CA GLY A 46 -42.19 16.14 -11.62
C GLY A 46 -40.68 15.97 -11.79
N PHE A 47 -39.92 17.08 -11.82
CA PHE A 47 -38.47 17.03 -11.96
C PHE A 47 -37.83 16.54 -10.66
N VAL A 48 -37.14 15.42 -10.75
CA VAL A 48 -36.31 14.91 -9.66
C VAL A 48 -34.85 15.20 -10.01
N PRO A 49 -34.13 15.99 -9.17
CA PRO A 49 -32.71 16.22 -9.39
C PRO A 49 -31.96 14.90 -9.48
N ASN A 50 -31.09 14.77 -10.46
CA ASN A 50 -30.22 13.58 -10.55
C ASN A 50 -29.19 13.62 -9.43
N THR A 51 -29.57 13.06 -8.28
CA THR A 51 -28.72 12.96 -7.10
C THR A 51 -27.45 12.13 -7.37
N ASN A 52 -27.51 11.18 -8.33
CA ASN A 52 -26.36 10.37 -8.71
C ASN A 52 -25.25 11.20 -9.36
N ALA A 53 -25.60 12.15 -10.24
CA ALA A 53 -24.62 13.06 -10.86
C ALA A 53 -24.01 14.02 -9.82
N ARG A 54 -24.79 14.43 -8.80
CA ARG A 54 -24.30 15.22 -7.67
C ARG A 54 -23.41 14.40 -6.76
N GLN A 55 -23.82 13.18 -6.41
CA GLN A 55 -23.01 12.26 -5.59
C GLN A 55 -21.71 11.90 -6.29
N LEU A 56 -21.71 11.63 -7.59
CA LEU A 56 -20.50 11.40 -8.38
C LEU A 56 -19.53 12.60 -8.31
N LYS A 57 -20.06 13.83 -8.43
CA LYS A 57 -19.20 15.03 -8.35
C LYS A 57 -18.67 15.32 -6.95
N ILE A 58 -19.45 15.04 -5.90
CA ILE A 58 -19.03 15.15 -4.50
C ILE A 58 -18.06 14.01 -4.18
N GLN A 59 -18.30 12.82 -4.65
CA GLN A 59 -17.47 11.65 -4.46
C GLN A 59 -16.11 11.80 -5.16
N GLN A 60 -16.08 12.35 -6.37
CA GLN A 60 -14.83 12.72 -7.06
C GLN A 60 -14.05 13.82 -6.32
N SER A 61 -14.73 14.77 -5.66
CA SER A 61 -14.09 15.86 -4.92
C SER A 61 -13.54 15.46 -3.56
N ARG A 62 -13.85 14.24 -3.06
CA ARG A 62 -13.40 13.71 -1.76
C ARG A 62 -12.82 12.31 -1.86
N SER A 63 -12.36 11.89 -3.03
CA SER A 63 -11.73 10.58 -3.19
C SER A 63 -10.22 10.66 -2.97
N LEU A 64 -9.69 9.66 -2.26
CA LEU A 64 -8.28 9.29 -2.24
C LEU A 64 -8.10 8.04 -3.10
N VAL A 65 -6.99 7.96 -3.82
CA VAL A 65 -6.64 6.75 -4.58
C VAL A 65 -5.51 6.04 -3.86
N PHE A 66 -5.73 4.77 -3.56
CA PHE A 66 -4.72 3.85 -3.05
C PHE A 66 -4.15 3.07 -4.24
N VAL A 67 -2.88 3.32 -4.56
CA VAL A 67 -2.14 2.59 -5.59
C VAL A 67 -1.36 1.49 -4.90
N VAL A 68 -1.76 0.24 -5.08
CA VAL A 68 -1.20 -0.92 -4.39
C VAL A 68 -0.35 -1.72 -5.37
N LYS A 69 0.95 -1.74 -5.18
CA LYS A 69 1.90 -2.48 -6.00
C LYS A 69 2.26 -3.82 -5.35
N GLY A 70 2.04 -4.91 -6.06
CA GLY A 70 2.25 -6.26 -5.53
C GLY A 70 1.00 -6.86 -4.89
N THR A 71 0.12 -7.41 -5.73
CA THR A 71 -1.19 -7.97 -5.31
C THR A 71 -1.07 -9.21 -4.42
N ARG A 72 0.10 -9.86 -4.37
CA ARG A 72 0.33 -11.09 -3.60
C ARG A 72 0.96 -10.83 -2.22
N ASN A 73 1.30 -9.59 -1.91
CA ASN A 73 1.84 -9.23 -0.59
C ASN A 73 0.69 -9.01 0.40
N LEU A 74 0.49 -9.97 1.31
CA LEU A 74 -0.58 -9.95 2.31
C LEU A 74 -0.47 -8.77 3.28
N PHE A 75 0.72 -8.24 3.52
CA PHE A 75 0.90 -7.03 4.35
C PHE A 75 0.10 -5.86 3.80
N PHE A 76 0.11 -5.65 2.48
CA PHE A 76 -0.65 -4.56 1.87
C PHE A 76 -2.16 -4.73 2.00
N SER A 77 -2.67 -5.97 2.05
CA SER A 77 -4.09 -6.22 2.27
C SER A 77 -4.54 -5.80 3.66
N ASP A 78 -3.80 -6.19 4.70
CA ASP A 78 -4.09 -5.81 6.09
C ASP A 78 -3.92 -4.29 6.28
N PHE A 79 -2.88 -3.71 5.71
CA PHE A 79 -2.58 -2.29 5.80
C PHE A 79 -3.61 -1.42 5.07
N LEU A 80 -4.08 -1.85 3.89
CA LEU A 80 -5.12 -1.14 3.13
C LEU A 80 -6.42 -0.99 3.93
N VAL A 81 -6.80 -1.99 4.71
CA VAL A 81 -7.98 -1.92 5.59
C VAL A 81 -7.82 -0.78 6.61
N GLN A 82 -6.63 -0.61 7.19
CA GLN A 82 -6.36 0.47 8.15
C GLN A 82 -6.41 1.84 7.46
N LEU A 83 -5.78 1.98 6.29
CA LEU A 83 -5.81 3.22 5.50
C LEU A 83 -7.23 3.61 5.07
N GLN A 84 -8.06 2.64 4.64
CA GLN A 84 -9.45 2.92 4.27
C GLN A 84 -10.29 3.37 5.46
N ARG A 85 -10.08 2.78 6.64
CA ARG A 85 -10.73 3.21 7.89
C ARG A 85 -10.31 4.65 8.25
N ALA A 86 -9.02 4.95 8.21
CA ALA A 86 -8.50 6.29 8.46
C ALA A 86 -9.09 7.30 7.47
N ALA A 87 -9.07 7.03 6.17
CA ALA A 87 -9.66 7.90 5.16
C ALA A 87 -11.14 8.18 5.42
N THR A 88 -11.91 7.15 5.81
CA THR A 88 -13.34 7.28 6.13
C THR A 88 -13.58 8.17 7.34
N LEU A 89 -12.76 8.07 8.39
CA LEU A 89 -12.84 8.93 9.57
C LEU A 89 -12.69 10.42 9.23
N TYR A 90 -11.87 10.75 8.23
CA TYR A 90 -11.67 12.12 7.73
C TYR A 90 -12.64 12.50 6.60
N GLY A 91 -13.65 11.70 6.32
CA GLY A 91 -14.69 11.99 5.32
C GLY A 91 -14.24 11.82 3.87
N TYR A 92 -13.20 11.03 3.62
CA TYR A 92 -12.75 10.66 2.28
C TYR A 92 -13.27 9.28 1.89
N SER A 93 -13.55 9.10 0.59
CA SER A 93 -13.80 7.78 -0.01
C SER A 93 -12.51 7.23 -0.62
N GLY A 94 -12.23 5.95 -0.40
CA GLY A 94 -11.05 5.27 -0.94
C GLY A 94 -11.37 4.55 -2.26
N ILE A 95 -10.57 4.79 -3.29
CA ILE A 95 -10.58 4.03 -4.55
C ILE A 95 -9.27 3.25 -4.61
N VAL A 96 -9.36 1.94 -4.82
CA VAL A 96 -8.16 1.08 -4.84
C VAL A 96 -7.81 0.70 -6.28
N SER A 97 -6.55 0.87 -6.63
CA SER A 97 -5.96 0.42 -7.89
C SER A 97 -4.85 -0.58 -7.59
N TYR A 98 -5.08 -1.83 -7.92
CA TYR A 98 -4.08 -2.88 -7.78
C TYR A 98 -3.20 -2.96 -9.03
N LEU A 99 -1.90 -3.11 -8.80
CA LEU A 99 -0.89 -3.24 -9.84
C LEU A 99 -0.06 -4.49 -9.61
N ASP A 100 0.36 -5.10 -10.71
CA ASP A 100 1.36 -6.17 -10.64
C ASP A 100 2.70 -5.65 -10.11
N GLU A 101 3.51 -6.55 -9.53
CA GLU A 101 4.81 -6.21 -8.93
C GLU A 101 5.74 -5.48 -9.90
N ASN A 102 5.71 -5.83 -11.19
CA ASN A 102 6.57 -5.24 -12.22
C ASN A 102 5.95 -4.02 -12.93
N ALA A 103 4.71 -3.62 -12.58
CA ALA A 103 4.07 -2.46 -13.18
C ALA A 103 4.73 -1.15 -12.72
N ASN A 104 4.69 -0.14 -13.59
CA ASN A 104 5.10 1.21 -13.21
C ASN A 104 3.92 1.91 -12.51
N GLU A 105 4.06 2.11 -11.20
CA GLU A 105 3.04 2.73 -10.35
C GLU A 105 2.81 4.20 -10.69
N ILE A 106 3.80 4.89 -11.22
CA ILE A 106 3.68 6.30 -11.59
C ILE A 106 2.90 6.48 -12.90
N ASP A 107 3.14 5.62 -13.89
CA ASP A 107 2.35 5.63 -15.13
C ASP A 107 0.87 5.34 -14.85
N ALA A 108 0.61 4.37 -13.99
CA ALA A 108 -0.75 4.04 -13.55
C ALA A 108 -1.39 5.23 -12.80
N ALA A 109 -0.66 5.86 -11.87
CA ALA A 109 -1.13 7.02 -11.13
C ALA A 109 -1.43 8.21 -12.05
N GLN A 110 -0.61 8.50 -13.04
CA GLN A 110 -0.85 9.55 -14.02
C GLN A 110 -2.13 9.30 -14.85
N LYS A 111 -2.39 8.04 -15.22
CA LYS A 111 -3.62 7.65 -15.92
C LYS A 111 -4.83 7.90 -15.01
N ILE A 112 -4.79 7.42 -13.78
CA ILE A 112 -5.85 7.59 -12.77
C ILE A 112 -6.10 9.08 -12.48
N LEU A 113 -5.04 9.89 -12.39
CA LEU A 113 -5.16 11.32 -12.14
C LEU A 113 -5.97 12.04 -13.23
N ARG A 114 -5.79 11.64 -14.51
CA ARG A 114 -6.56 12.19 -15.64
C ARG A 114 -8.03 11.77 -15.62
N GLU A 115 -8.30 10.51 -15.23
CA GLU A 115 -9.65 9.93 -15.28
C GLU A 115 -10.50 10.29 -14.06
N ILE A 116 -9.94 10.22 -12.87
CA ILE A 116 -10.67 10.30 -11.58
C ILE A 116 -10.54 11.68 -10.93
N LYS A 117 -9.41 12.39 -11.11
CA LYS A 117 -9.08 13.67 -10.44
C LYS A 117 -9.23 13.58 -8.91
N PRO A 118 -8.52 12.70 -8.25
CA PRO A 118 -8.61 12.51 -6.80
C PRO A 118 -8.07 13.72 -6.03
N LYS A 119 -8.40 13.82 -4.75
CA LYS A 119 -7.84 14.81 -3.82
C LYS A 119 -6.38 14.53 -3.45
N GLY A 120 -6.00 13.27 -3.45
CA GLY A 120 -4.66 12.82 -3.13
C GLY A 120 -4.48 11.36 -3.50
N MET A 121 -3.25 10.90 -3.46
CA MET A 121 -2.86 9.53 -3.75
C MET A 121 -2.04 8.95 -2.62
N ILE A 122 -2.24 7.67 -2.32
CA ILE A 122 -1.46 6.93 -1.34
C ILE A 122 -0.90 5.71 -2.06
N PHE A 123 0.42 5.61 -2.09
CA PHE A 123 1.13 4.50 -2.72
C PHE A 123 1.53 3.49 -1.65
N LEU A 124 1.12 2.24 -1.83
CA LEU A 124 1.53 1.10 -1.03
C LEU A 124 2.57 0.32 -1.84
N GLY A 125 3.82 0.49 -1.46
CA GLY A 125 4.94 0.05 -2.27
C GLY A 125 5.23 0.97 -3.46
N GLY A 126 6.47 0.92 -3.93
CA GLY A 126 6.91 1.72 -5.06
C GLY A 126 8.40 1.50 -5.37
N SER A 127 8.81 1.99 -6.53
CA SER A 127 10.20 1.99 -6.98
C SER A 127 10.75 3.42 -6.93
N VAL A 128 11.84 3.63 -6.20
CA VAL A 128 12.54 4.93 -6.17
C VAL A 128 12.83 5.42 -7.60
N ALA A 129 13.28 4.54 -8.48
CA ALA A 129 13.57 4.91 -9.87
C ALA A 129 12.32 5.40 -10.64
N ASN A 130 11.16 4.74 -10.46
CA ASN A 130 9.93 5.17 -11.12
C ASN A 130 9.46 6.53 -10.60
N PHE A 131 9.57 6.76 -9.30
CA PHE A 131 9.26 8.07 -8.70
C PHE A 131 10.18 9.16 -9.24
N GLN A 132 11.49 8.94 -9.26
CA GLN A 132 12.46 9.91 -9.82
C GLN A 132 12.18 10.25 -11.27
N GLN A 133 11.77 9.28 -12.10
CA GLN A 133 11.54 9.46 -13.53
C GLN A 133 10.23 10.19 -13.84
N GLY A 134 9.16 9.98 -13.06
CA GLY A 134 7.83 10.39 -13.50
C GLY A 134 6.97 11.14 -12.49
N PHE A 135 7.33 11.17 -11.20
CA PHE A 135 6.47 11.72 -10.15
C PHE A 135 6.21 13.23 -10.28
N ALA A 136 7.11 13.98 -10.92
CA ALA A 136 6.92 15.42 -11.18
C ALA A 136 5.60 15.75 -11.94
N ASN A 137 5.02 14.77 -12.65
CA ASN A 137 3.73 14.90 -13.34
C ASN A 137 2.51 14.62 -12.44
N ILE A 138 2.70 14.18 -11.20
CA ILE A 138 1.64 14.01 -10.21
C ILE A 138 1.40 15.35 -9.53
N THR A 139 0.24 15.96 -9.76
CA THR A 139 -0.07 17.33 -9.34
C THR A 139 -0.89 17.41 -8.06
N VAL A 140 -1.29 16.29 -7.48
CA VAL A 140 -2.02 16.21 -6.21
C VAL A 140 -1.08 15.81 -5.07
N PRO A 141 -1.42 16.12 -3.81
CA PRO A 141 -0.70 15.59 -2.66
C PRO A 141 -0.62 14.07 -2.71
N ALA A 142 0.52 13.52 -2.37
CA ALA A 142 0.74 12.08 -2.36
C ALA A 142 1.51 11.65 -1.12
N VAL A 143 1.22 10.43 -0.68
CA VAL A 143 1.96 9.75 0.39
C VAL A 143 2.49 8.43 -0.17
N LEU A 144 3.79 8.20 -0.02
CA LEU A 144 4.42 6.91 -0.27
C LEU A 144 4.58 6.22 1.07
N THR A 145 3.90 5.08 1.23
CA THR A 145 3.98 4.27 2.45
C THR A 145 4.97 3.13 2.28
N THR A 146 5.50 2.63 3.41
CA THR A 146 6.40 1.48 3.46
C THR A 146 7.77 1.68 2.80
N LEU A 147 8.10 2.90 2.44
CA LEU A 147 9.40 3.28 1.90
C LEU A 147 9.70 4.72 2.33
N VAL A 148 10.87 4.93 2.92
CA VAL A 148 11.42 6.26 3.23
C VAL A 148 12.82 6.31 2.61
N SER A 149 13.05 7.28 1.74
CA SER A 149 14.33 7.38 1.01
C SER A 149 14.70 8.84 0.79
N ASP A 150 15.94 9.20 1.13
CA ASP A 150 16.50 10.52 0.86
C ASP A 150 16.75 10.78 -0.64
N GLU A 151 16.56 9.75 -1.47
CA GLU A 151 16.67 9.84 -2.93
C GLU A 151 15.42 10.49 -3.58
N LEU A 152 14.35 10.73 -2.81
CA LEU A 152 13.09 11.33 -3.27
C LEU A 152 12.84 12.67 -2.55
N ASP A 153 12.83 13.76 -3.34
CA ASP A 153 12.54 15.11 -2.83
C ASP A 153 11.54 15.80 -3.77
N PHE A 154 10.24 15.69 -3.44
CA PHE A 154 9.18 16.37 -4.17
C PHE A 154 8.25 17.11 -3.20
N PRO A 155 7.88 18.38 -3.48
CA PRO A 155 7.15 19.23 -2.55
C PRO A 155 5.74 18.73 -2.20
N ASN A 156 5.16 17.84 -3.01
CA ASN A 156 3.84 17.25 -2.83
C ASN A 156 3.89 15.75 -2.47
N LEU A 157 5.06 15.22 -2.12
CA LEU A 157 5.25 13.83 -1.68
C LEU A 157 5.67 13.81 -0.21
N SER A 158 4.91 13.12 0.60
CA SER A 158 5.32 12.70 1.95
C SER A 158 5.65 11.22 1.95
N MET A 159 6.58 10.80 2.78
CA MET A 159 6.94 9.40 2.93
C MET A 159 6.76 8.98 4.39
N VAL A 160 6.15 7.82 4.60
CA VAL A 160 5.91 7.25 5.93
C VAL A 160 6.23 5.76 5.90
N GLY A 161 7.06 5.32 6.81
CA GLY A 161 7.47 3.92 6.87
C GLY A 161 8.27 3.63 8.14
N VAL A 162 8.85 2.44 8.18
CA VAL A 162 9.78 2.02 9.22
C VAL A 162 11.22 2.20 8.74
N ASP A 163 12.16 2.28 9.67
CA ASP A 163 13.58 2.12 9.36
C ASP A 163 13.85 0.63 9.09
N ASP A 164 13.76 0.24 7.83
CA ASP A 164 13.96 -1.13 7.37
C ASP A 164 15.34 -1.69 7.74
N ARG A 165 16.39 -0.83 7.74
CA ARG A 165 17.75 -1.23 8.09
C ARG A 165 17.87 -1.55 9.58
N ALA A 166 17.40 -0.66 10.44
CA ALA A 166 17.39 -0.85 11.89
C ALA A 166 16.52 -2.04 12.31
N ALA A 167 15.35 -2.20 11.69
CA ALA A 167 14.43 -3.30 11.96
C ALA A 167 15.02 -4.66 11.55
N ALA A 168 15.65 -4.76 10.37
CA ALA A 168 16.32 -5.97 9.93
C ALA A 168 17.55 -6.30 10.80
N ARG A 169 18.32 -5.27 11.22
CA ARG A 169 19.41 -5.45 12.20
C ARG A 169 18.86 -6.06 13.49
N THR A 170 17.72 -5.60 14.00
CA THR A 170 17.06 -6.17 15.18
C THR A 170 16.69 -7.64 14.97
N ALA A 171 16.11 -7.99 13.82
CA ALA A 171 15.74 -9.38 13.51
C ALA A 171 16.94 -10.31 13.53
N VAL A 172 18.02 -9.94 12.84
CA VAL A 172 19.23 -10.79 12.74
C VAL A 172 20.00 -10.81 14.06
N SER A 173 20.06 -9.69 14.79
CA SER A 173 20.65 -9.65 16.14
C SER A 173 19.93 -10.59 17.11
N HIS A 174 18.60 -10.73 16.99
CA HIS A 174 17.82 -11.69 17.76
C HIS A 174 18.28 -13.13 17.47
N LEU A 175 18.43 -13.52 16.21
CA LEU A 175 18.93 -14.85 15.85
C LEU A 175 20.34 -15.09 16.39
N ILE A 176 21.21 -14.09 16.31
CA ILE A 176 22.58 -14.14 16.83
C ILE A 176 22.58 -14.32 18.36
N ALA A 177 21.69 -13.62 19.08
CA ALA A 177 21.54 -13.75 20.52
C ALA A 177 21.04 -15.14 20.94
N GLN A 178 20.28 -15.83 20.07
CA GLN A 178 19.87 -17.23 20.26
C GLN A 178 20.99 -18.24 19.94
N GLY A 179 22.19 -17.78 19.60
CA GLY A 179 23.35 -18.62 19.33
C GLY A 179 23.59 -18.98 17.87
N HIS A 180 22.75 -18.52 16.94
CA HIS A 180 22.96 -18.77 15.53
C HIS A 180 24.17 -18.00 14.99
N ARG A 181 24.97 -18.67 14.14
CA ARG A 181 26.18 -18.09 13.53
C ARG A 181 26.19 -18.24 12.01
N LYS A 182 25.46 -19.21 11.47
CA LYS A 182 25.26 -19.43 10.04
C LYS A 182 23.80 -19.12 9.74
N ILE A 183 23.52 -17.92 9.24
CA ILE A 183 22.19 -17.39 9.05
C ILE A 183 21.96 -17.17 7.55
N ALA A 184 20.97 -17.85 7.00
CA ALA A 184 20.51 -17.60 5.64
C ALA A 184 19.60 -16.36 5.60
N VAL A 185 19.57 -15.68 4.46
CA VAL A 185 18.73 -14.50 4.24
C VAL A 185 17.96 -14.64 2.92
N LEU A 186 16.65 -14.55 2.96
CA LEU A 186 15.79 -14.48 1.76
C LEU A 186 15.19 -13.10 1.64
N GLY A 187 15.56 -12.39 0.56
CA GLY A 187 15.08 -11.06 0.22
C GLY A 187 13.96 -11.03 -0.82
N GLY A 188 13.38 -9.85 -1.00
CA GLY A 188 12.53 -9.52 -2.14
C GLY A 188 13.35 -9.21 -3.39
N PRO A 189 12.72 -8.59 -4.44
CA PRO A 189 13.40 -8.24 -5.67
C PRO A 189 14.63 -7.36 -5.43
N ALA A 190 15.69 -7.55 -6.22
CA ALA A 190 16.93 -6.76 -6.11
C ALA A 190 16.70 -5.25 -6.32
N THR A 191 15.65 -4.88 -7.05
CA THR A 191 15.24 -3.49 -7.31
C THR A 191 14.44 -2.87 -6.16
N SER A 192 14.00 -3.67 -5.19
CA SER A 192 13.22 -3.19 -4.04
C SER A 192 14.10 -2.43 -3.04
N TYR A 193 13.77 -1.16 -2.79
CA TYR A 193 14.47 -0.35 -1.79
C TYR A 193 14.38 -0.96 -0.37
N PRO A 194 13.19 -1.37 0.14
CA PRO A 194 13.11 -2.06 1.42
C PRO A 194 13.97 -3.32 1.50
N SER A 195 14.00 -4.14 0.43
CA SER A 195 14.85 -5.34 0.39
C SER A 195 16.34 -5.00 0.50
N ARG A 196 16.79 -3.95 -0.18
CA ARG A 196 18.15 -3.43 -0.07
C ARG A 196 18.49 -2.98 1.35
N MET A 197 17.59 -2.22 1.98
CA MET A 197 17.81 -1.72 3.36
C MET A 197 17.79 -2.87 4.38
N ARG A 198 16.89 -3.83 4.26
CA ARG A 198 16.85 -5.02 5.12
C ARG A 198 18.08 -5.89 4.96
N ARG A 199 18.63 -6.00 3.73
CA ARG A 199 19.92 -6.68 3.52
C ARG A 199 21.06 -5.98 4.25
N LEU A 200 21.16 -4.65 4.11
CA LEU A 200 22.18 -3.86 4.82
C LEU A 200 22.07 -4.03 6.33
N GLY A 201 20.85 -3.98 6.90
CA GLY A 201 20.64 -4.21 8.33
C GLY A 201 21.03 -5.62 8.79
N ALA A 202 20.80 -6.63 7.96
CA ALA A 202 21.26 -7.99 8.23
C ALA A 202 22.81 -8.08 8.21
N GLN A 203 23.45 -7.41 7.27
CA GLN A 203 24.92 -7.31 7.20
C GLN A 203 25.49 -6.60 8.42
N ASP A 204 24.92 -5.46 8.82
CA ASP A 204 25.34 -4.71 10.00
C ASP A 204 25.28 -5.59 11.26
N ALA A 205 24.18 -6.33 11.47
CA ALA A 205 24.04 -7.19 12.64
C ALA A 205 25.08 -8.31 12.68
N MET A 206 25.42 -8.89 11.53
CA MET A 206 26.45 -9.91 11.41
C MET A 206 27.83 -9.34 11.68
N GLU A 207 28.14 -8.17 11.09
CA GLU A 207 29.41 -7.48 11.29
C GLU A 207 29.65 -7.10 12.76
N ASP A 208 28.64 -6.54 13.43
CA ASP A 208 28.69 -6.21 14.87
C ASP A 208 29.01 -7.42 15.74
N ALA A 209 28.60 -8.61 15.32
CA ALA A 209 28.85 -9.88 16.01
C ALA A 209 30.13 -10.59 15.56
N GLY A 210 30.94 -9.97 14.69
CA GLY A 210 32.15 -10.58 14.12
C GLY A 210 31.85 -11.72 13.15
N LEU A 211 30.66 -11.77 12.55
CA LEU A 211 30.24 -12.76 11.56
C LEU A 211 30.35 -12.18 10.14
N THR A 212 30.66 -13.05 9.18
CA THR A 212 30.70 -12.67 7.77
C THR A 212 29.34 -12.96 7.10
N PHE A 213 28.81 -12.00 6.35
CA PHE A 213 27.67 -12.23 5.48
C PHE A 213 28.10 -13.11 4.29
N ASP A 214 27.52 -14.31 4.20
CA ASP A 214 27.85 -15.26 3.14
C ASP A 214 26.82 -15.14 2.00
N ASP A 215 27.23 -14.63 0.85
CA ASP A 215 26.37 -14.51 -0.33
C ASP A 215 25.83 -15.86 -0.84
N ARG A 216 26.46 -16.98 -0.48
CA ARG A 216 25.93 -18.31 -0.79
C ARG A 216 24.65 -18.63 0.01
N LEU A 217 24.47 -17.97 1.15
CA LEU A 217 23.28 -18.05 2.01
C LEU A 217 22.25 -16.95 1.74
N TYR A 218 22.47 -16.16 0.68
CA TYR A 218 21.51 -15.13 0.24
C TYR A 218 20.75 -15.58 -0.99
N GLY A 219 19.40 -15.41 -0.94
CA GLY A 219 18.48 -15.67 -2.04
C GLY A 219 17.50 -14.53 -2.26
N LEU A 220 16.95 -14.43 -3.46
CA LEU A 220 15.96 -13.43 -3.86
C LEU A 220 14.62 -14.10 -4.22
N SER A 221 13.52 -13.43 -3.91
CA SER A 221 12.15 -13.81 -4.26
C SER A 221 11.35 -12.56 -4.70
N ASN A 222 10.03 -12.68 -4.87
CA ASN A 222 9.16 -11.57 -5.32
C ASN A 222 8.07 -11.21 -4.29
N TYR A 223 8.31 -11.37 -3.00
CA TYR A 223 7.32 -11.16 -1.94
C TYR A 223 6.03 -12.00 -2.12
N ASP A 224 6.14 -13.19 -2.71
CA ASP A 224 5.07 -14.17 -2.82
C ASP A 224 5.54 -15.56 -2.36
N PHE A 225 4.57 -16.43 -2.01
CA PHE A 225 4.85 -17.76 -1.46
C PHE A 225 5.63 -18.66 -2.44
N GLU A 226 5.27 -18.62 -3.72
CA GLU A 226 5.81 -19.52 -4.73
C GLU A 226 7.27 -19.19 -5.05
N SER A 227 7.57 -17.91 -5.30
CA SER A 227 8.95 -17.47 -5.55
C SER A 227 9.85 -17.69 -4.33
N ALA A 228 9.32 -17.49 -3.11
CA ALA A 228 10.05 -17.75 -1.87
C ALA A 228 10.32 -19.26 -1.69
N TYR A 229 9.36 -20.13 -1.99
CA TYR A 229 9.53 -21.58 -1.99
C TYR A 229 10.65 -22.01 -2.94
N HIS A 230 10.65 -21.49 -4.16
CA HIS A 230 11.68 -21.80 -5.16
C HIS A 230 13.05 -21.24 -4.78
N ALA A 231 13.10 -20.00 -4.24
CA ALA A 231 14.34 -19.39 -3.75
C ALA A 231 14.98 -20.22 -2.63
N MET A 232 14.15 -20.68 -1.67
CA MET A 232 14.63 -21.54 -0.58
C MET A 232 15.14 -22.89 -1.08
N ASN A 233 14.43 -23.55 -2.01
CA ASN A 233 14.92 -24.78 -2.61
C ASN A 233 16.25 -24.59 -3.35
N SER A 234 16.40 -23.48 -4.07
CA SER A 234 17.66 -23.12 -4.74
C SER A 234 18.80 -22.91 -3.74
N LEU A 235 18.49 -22.34 -2.56
CA LEU A 235 19.47 -22.14 -1.49
C LEU A 235 19.87 -23.49 -0.87
N LEU A 236 18.93 -24.37 -0.58
CA LEU A 236 19.18 -25.74 -0.09
C LEU A 236 20.03 -26.56 -1.07
N ALA A 237 19.81 -26.41 -2.38
CA ALA A 237 20.59 -27.09 -3.41
C ALA A 237 22.08 -26.68 -3.43
N ARG A 238 22.43 -25.52 -2.89
CA ARG A 238 23.86 -25.08 -2.75
C ARG A 238 24.61 -25.85 -1.66
N ARG A 239 23.92 -26.64 -0.84
CA ARG A 239 24.48 -27.43 0.27
C ARG A 239 25.30 -26.60 1.26
N ALA A 240 25.01 -25.30 1.36
CA ALA A 240 25.64 -24.46 2.36
C ALA A 240 24.87 -24.65 3.69
N GLU A 241 25.62 -24.85 4.77
CA GLU A 241 25.02 -25.08 6.09
C GLU A 241 24.55 -23.77 6.70
N PHE A 242 23.33 -23.78 7.26
CA PHE A 242 22.77 -22.71 8.08
C PHE A 242 21.84 -23.30 9.13
N THR A 243 21.66 -22.59 10.22
CA THR A 243 20.78 -23.00 11.34
C THR A 243 19.64 -22.01 11.59
N ALA A 244 19.65 -20.87 10.91
CA ALA A 244 18.58 -19.90 10.97
C ALA A 244 18.36 -19.23 9.62
N LEU A 245 17.15 -18.69 9.44
CA LEU A 245 16.74 -17.94 8.28
C LEU A 245 16.12 -16.61 8.70
N PHE A 246 16.63 -15.50 8.18
CA PHE A 246 15.93 -14.23 8.14
C PHE A 246 15.21 -14.08 6.80
N ALA A 247 13.89 -14.08 6.82
CA ALA A 247 13.05 -13.80 5.66
C ALA A 247 12.56 -12.34 5.71
N MET A 248 12.81 -11.59 4.65
CA MET A 248 12.53 -10.15 4.59
C MET A 248 11.03 -9.81 4.47
N SER A 249 10.14 -10.80 4.54
CA SER A 249 8.71 -10.63 4.81
C SER A 249 8.13 -11.93 5.36
N ASP A 250 6.97 -11.84 5.99
CA ASP A 250 6.26 -13.03 6.49
C ASP A 250 5.82 -13.95 5.35
N VAL A 251 5.45 -13.37 4.21
CA VAL A 251 5.08 -14.15 3.01
C VAL A 251 6.28 -14.96 2.51
N ILE A 252 7.48 -14.35 2.50
CA ILE A 252 8.72 -15.05 2.17
C ILE A 252 9.01 -16.14 3.21
N ALA A 253 8.82 -15.85 4.50
CA ALA A 253 9.03 -16.82 5.57
C ALA A 253 8.14 -18.07 5.39
N PHE A 254 6.87 -17.89 5.08
CA PHE A 254 5.95 -19.03 4.85
C PHE A 254 6.37 -19.90 3.65
N GLY A 255 6.74 -19.27 2.53
CA GLY A 255 7.24 -20.00 1.36
C GLY A 255 8.52 -20.80 1.69
N ALA A 256 9.44 -20.17 2.44
CA ALA A 256 10.66 -20.79 2.89
C ALA A 256 10.40 -21.96 3.87
N ILE A 257 9.54 -21.79 4.87
CA ILE A 257 9.15 -22.84 5.82
C ILE A 257 8.59 -24.04 5.05
N ARG A 258 7.72 -23.79 4.05
CA ARG A 258 7.19 -24.88 3.22
C ARG A 258 8.29 -25.65 2.49
N ALA A 259 9.32 -24.97 1.98
CA ALA A 259 10.45 -25.63 1.31
C ALA A 259 11.31 -26.43 2.30
N LEU A 260 11.63 -25.85 3.49
CA LEU A 260 12.36 -26.53 4.55
C LEU A 260 11.66 -27.83 4.97
N VAL A 261 10.37 -27.76 5.27
CA VAL A 261 9.55 -28.93 5.66
C VAL A 261 9.50 -29.97 4.53
N SER A 262 9.39 -29.54 3.27
CA SER A 262 9.41 -30.43 2.10
C SER A 262 10.77 -31.15 1.93
N ALA A 263 11.84 -30.51 2.39
CA ALA A 263 13.19 -31.11 2.41
C ALA A 263 13.47 -31.98 3.66
N GLY A 264 12.47 -32.17 4.53
CA GLY A 264 12.58 -32.99 5.75
C GLY A 264 13.18 -32.26 6.95
N LEU A 265 13.36 -30.94 6.87
CA LEU A 265 13.86 -30.11 7.97
C LEU A 265 12.72 -29.59 8.85
N ARG A 266 12.91 -29.64 10.17
CA ARG A 266 11.94 -29.16 11.14
C ARG A 266 12.17 -27.69 11.45
N VAL A 267 11.09 -26.95 11.64
CA VAL A 267 11.13 -25.55 12.06
C VAL A 267 10.39 -25.45 13.40
N PRO A 268 11.02 -24.99 14.49
CA PRO A 268 12.35 -24.34 14.53
C PRO A 268 13.54 -25.27 14.82
N GLU A 269 13.37 -26.58 15.05
CA GLU A 269 14.37 -27.48 15.65
C GLU A 269 15.64 -27.61 14.81
N ASP A 270 15.51 -27.70 13.48
CA ASP A 270 16.67 -27.81 12.58
C ASP A 270 17.02 -26.44 11.97
N VAL A 271 16.03 -25.58 11.72
CA VAL A 271 16.20 -24.22 11.20
C VAL A 271 15.23 -23.26 11.89
N SER A 272 15.74 -22.30 12.65
CA SER A 272 14.94 -21.20 13.19
C SER A 272 14.60 -20.19 12.09
N VAL A 273 13.35 -19.70 12.07
CA VAL A 273 12.91 -18.73 11.05
C VAL A 273 12.36 -17.48 11.72
N ILE A 274 12.83 -16.31 11.26
CA ILE A 274 12.27 -15.02 11.61
C ILE A 274 11.79 -14.30 10.36
N GLY A 275 10.54 -13.78 10.43
CA GLY A 275 9.90 -13.00 9.36
C GLY A 275 10.03 -11.51 9.56
N PHE A 276 9.28 -10.78 8.74
CA PHE A 276 9.15 -9.34 8.77
C PHE A 276 7.74 -8.99 8.28
N ASP A 277 7.08 -8.02 8.84
CA ASP A 277 5.79 -7.38 8.60
C ASP A 277 4.82 -7.56 9.78
N GLY A 278 4.74 -8.73 10.41
CA GLY A 278 3.80 -9.03 11.48
C GLY A 278 2.36 -9.19 10.97
N ILE A 279 2.18 -9.80 9.78
CA ILE A 279 0.85 -10.02 9.22
C ILE A 279 0.01 -10.93 10.14
N THR A 280 -1.31 -10.79 10.06
CA THR A 280 -2.24 -11.56 10.90
C THR A 280 -1.97 -13.05 10.88
N MET A 281 -1.62 -13.61 9.71
CA MET A 281 -1.37 -15.04 9.53
C MET A 281 -0.17 -15.55 10.36
N SER A 282 0.83 -14.71 10.66
CA SER A 282 2.02 -15.10 11.46
C SER A 282 1.67 -15.56 12.87
N ARG A 283 0.52 -15.12 13.41
CA ARG A 283 0.01 -15.48 14.74
C ARG A 283 -0.78 -16.79 14.76
N TYR A 284 -1.24 -17.26 13.60
CA TYR A 284 -2.12 -18.42 13.46
C TYR A 284 -1.46 -19.62 12.77
N CYS A 285 -0.20 -19.49 12.34
CA CYS A 285 0.57 -20.63 11.83
C CYS A 285 1.09 -21.52 12.96
N VAL A 286 1.48 -22.72 12.64
CA VAL A 286 2.04 -23.69 13.59
C VAL A 286 3.40 -24.17 13.07
N PRO A 287 4.47 -23.89 13.83
CA PRO A 287 4.55 -23.08 15.04
C PRO A 287 4.25 -21.59 14.77
N VAL A 288 3.88 -20.83 15.81
CA VAL A 288 3.73 -19.37 15.71
C VAL A 288 5.05 -18.76 15.27
N MET A 289 5.00 -17.90 14.25
CA MET A 289 6.21 -17.35 13.66
C MET A 289 6.71 -16.10 14.40
N THR A 290 7.99 -16.10 14.74
CA THR A 290 8.68 -14.88 15.19
C THR A 290 8.84 -13.92 14.02
N THR A 291 8.48 -12.65 14.19
CA THR A 291 8.52 -11.66 13.13
C THR A 291 8.72 -10.25 13.66
N ILE A 292 9.29 -9.37 12.83
CA ILE A 292 9.27 -7.92 13.07
C ILE A 292 7.88 -7.39 12.71
N VAL A 293 7.22 -6.73 13.65
CA VAL A 293 5.89 -6.15 13.43
C VAL A 293 6.01 -4.71 12.94
N GLN A 294 5.51 -4.42 11.76
CA GLN A 294 5.36 -3.04 11.28
C GLN A 294 4.14 -2.39 11.96
N PRO A 295 4.24 -1.14 12.46
CA PRO A 295 3.15 -0.46 13.14
C PRO A 295 2.13 0.11 12.14
N SER A 296 1.47 -0.75 11.36
CA SER A 296 0.61 -0.39 10.25
C SER A 296 -0.54 0.55 10.63
N GLU A 297 -1.13 0.36 11.82
CA GLU A 297 -2.18 1.25 12.34
C GLU A 297 -1.66 2.67 12.60
N GLN A 298 -0.46 2.80 13.18
CA GLN A 298 0.15 4.10 13.44
C GLN A 298 0.54 4.79 12.12
N ILE A 299 1.11 4.05 11.17
CA ILE A 299 1.44 4.57 9.84
C ILE A 299 0.18 5.05 9.10
N ALA A 300 -0.94 4.34 9.24
CA ALA A 300 -2.20 4.72 8.59
C ALA A 300 -2.82 6.00 9.17
N LEU A 301 -2.51 6.36 10.40
CA LEU A 301 -3.03 7.56 11.08
C LEU A 301 -2.16 8.81 10.87
N GLN A 302 -0.92 8.65 10.44
CA GLN A 302 -0.01 9.75 10.09
C GLN A 302 -0.35 10.34 8.72
#